data_bbae26e1bdb3623c0bda519f64840491
#
_entry.id   bbae26e1bdb3623c0bda519f64840491
#
_cell.length_a   1.000
_cell.length_b   1.000
_cell.length_c   1.000
_cell.angle_alpha   90.00
_cell.angle_beta   90.00
_cell.angle_gamma   90.00
#
_symmetry.space_group_name_H-M   'P 1'
#
loop_
_entity.id
_entity.type
_entity.pdbx_description
1 polymer ?
#
loop_
_entity_poly.entity_id
_entity_poly.type
_entity_poly.pdbx_seq_one_letter_code
_entity_poly.pdbx_strand_id
1 'polypeptide(L)'
;DAAFQEHERYSALLRIELAAVPEMMIYSGALLSKMRTVLEKLEVFPTRMRQNLDLLGGLLLSEKIMLALGEKIGKQTAHEVVYEIAMSSFENEIPFKEALMSDQRVSNHLKEEEIVELLNPEAYIGESEEIVDKVLEKSN
;
A
#
# COMPACT_ATOMS: atom_id res chain seq x y z
N ASP A 1 -5.92 -23.87 22.98
CA ASP A 1 -6.01 -25.20 23.65
C ASP A 1 -7.23 -25.31 24.55
N ALA A 2 -7.61 -24.27 25.32
CA ALA A 2 -8.77 -24.32 26.24
C ALA A 2 -10.12 -24.59 25.55
N ALA A 3 -10.27 -24.28 24.26
CA ALA A 3 -11.47 -24.53 23.47
C ALA A 3 -11.69 -26.01 23.14
N PHE A 4 -10.63 -26.83 23.16
CA PHE A 4 -10.71 -28.25 22.83
C PHE A 4 -10.77 -29.05 24.10
N GLN A 5 -11.96 -29.35 24.60
CA GLN A 5 -12.20 -30.13 25.84
C GLN A 5 -12.56 -31.55 25.51
N GLU A 6 -11.82 -32.54 26.05
CA GLU A 6 -12.12 -33.97 25.90
C GLU A 6 -13.37 -34.37 26.66
N HIS A 7 -13.66 -33.68 27.76
CA HIS A 7 -14.83 -33.92 28.62
C HIS A 7 -15.51 -32.58 28.91
N GLU A 8 -16.84 -32.62 29.04
CA GLU A 8 -17.62 -31.46 29.46
C GLU A 8 -17.12 -30.93 30.81
N ARG A 9 -16.84 -29.62 30.87
CA ARG A 9 -16.31 -28.94 32.08
C ARG A 9 -14.99 -29.52 32.61
N TYR A 10 -14.07 -29.88 31.70
CA TYR A 10 -12.75 -30.34 32.12
C TYR A 10 -12.02 -29.27 32.96
N SER A 11 -11.83 -29.55 34.26
CA SER A 11 -11.44 -28.55 35.26
C SER A 11 -10.07 -27.88 34.99
N ALA A 12 -9.13 -28.59 34.37
CA ALA A 12 -7.82 -28.02 34.05
C ALA A 12 -7.92 -26.97 32.95
N LEU A 13 -8.66 -27.23 31.87
CA LEU A 13 -8.87 -26.29 30.75
C LEU A 13 -9.78 -25.15 31.17
N LEU A 14 -10.77 -25.40 32.05
CA LEU A 14 -11.60 -24.35 32.62
C LEU A 14 -10.78 -23.31 33.40
N ARG A 15 -9.76 -23.75 34.15
CA ARG A 15 -8.85 -22.83 34.87
C ARG A 15 -8.04 -21.96 33.92
N ILE A 16 -7.58 -22.53 32.81
CA ILE A 16 -6.87 -21.77 31.77
C ILE A 16 -7.81 -20.73 31.20
N GLU A 17 -9.04 -21.10 30.89
CA GLU A 17 -10.04 -20.17 30.33
C GLU A 17 -10.35 -19.01 31.31
N LEU A 18 -10.56 -19.34 32.60
CA LEU A 18 -10.81 -18.33 33.65
C LEU A 18 -9.65 -17.36 33.87
N ALA A 19 -8.42 -17.75 33.53
CA ALA A 19 -7.28 -16.84 33.53
C ALA A 19 -7.17 -16.06 32.23
N ALA A 20 -7.25 -16.74 31.09
CA ALA A 20 -7.00 -16.15 29.79
C ALA A 20 -8.08 -15.12 29.36
N VAL A 21 -9.37 -15.42 29.62
CA VAL A 21 -10.46 -14.55 29.18
C VAL A 21 -10.39 -13.17 29.83
N PRO A 22 -10.24 -13.03 31.17
CA PRO A 22 -10.09 -11.71 31.79
C PRO A 22 -8.84 -10.95 31.28
N GLU A 23 -7.72 -11.62 31.09
CA GLU A 23 -6.51 -10.99 30.55
C GLU A 23 -6.76 -10.46 29.13
N MET A 24 -7.37 -11.27 28.25
CA MET A 24 -7.74 -10.83 26.91
C MET A 24 -8.66 -9.61 26.92
N MET A 25 -9.63 -9.59 27.82
CA MET A 25 -10.55 -8.44 27.96
C MET A 25 -9.81 -7.17 28.41
N ILE A 26 -8.91 -7.29 29.39
CA ILE A 26 -8.09 -6.16 29.87
C ILE A 26 -7.19 -5.63 28.78
N TYR A 27 -6.48 -6.49 28.06
CA TYR A 27 -5.58 -6.08 26.99
C TYR A 27 -6.36 -5.48 25.81
N SER A 28 -7.51 -6.06 25.44
CA SER A 28 -8.37 -5.52 24.40
C SER A 28 -8.91 -4.13 24.78
N GLY A 29 -9.38 -3.95 26.01
CA GLY A 29 -9.81 -2.65 26.52
C GLY A 29 -8.71 -1.61 26.50
N ALA A 30 -7.50 -1.98 26.95
CA ALA A 30 -6.34 -1.11 26.92
C ALA A 30 -5.93 -0.73 25.50
N LEU A 31 -5.93 -1.70 24.57
CA LEU A 31 -5.66 -1.48 23.15
C LEU A 31 -6.65 -0.48 22.53
N LEU A 32 -7.95 -0.72 22.71
CA LEU A 32 -9.00 0.16 22.19
C LEU A 32 -8.91 1.59 22.74
N SER A 33 -8.63 1.72 24.04
CA SER A 33 -8.42 3.03 24.68
C SER A 33 -7.23 3.79 24.09
N LYS A 34 -6.10 3.08 23.83
CA LYS A 34 -4.93 3.67 23.18
C LYS A 34 -5.21 4.04 21.73
N MET A 35 -5.85 3.15 20.97
CA MET A 35 -6.22 3.42 19.57
C MET A 35 -7.15 4.63 19.46
N ARG A 36 -8.14 4.72 20.32
CA ARG A 36 -9.01 5.89 20.39
C ARG A 36 -8.19 7.18 20.60
N THR A 37 -7.27 7.18 21.57
CA THR A 37 -6.42 8.36 21.81
C THR A 37 -5.54 8.72 20.61
N VAL A 38 -5.01 7.72 19.89
CA VAL A 38 -4.22 7.95 18.66
C VAL A 38 -5.09 8.59 17.58
N LEU A 39 -6.29 8.06 17.36
CA LEU A 39 -7.20 8.57 16.32
C LEU A 39 -7.74 9.97 16.66
N GLU A 40 -8.07 10.23 17.92
CA GLU A 40 -8.52 11.56 18.36
C GLU A 40 -7.46 12.66 18.24
N LYS A 41 -6.18 12.27 18.27
CA LYS A 41 -5.04 13.19 18.18
C LYS A 41 -4.27 13.09 16.86
N LEU A 42 -4.83 12.38 15.88
CA LEU A 42 -4.20 12.20 14.59
C LEU A 42 -4.16 13.54 13.83
N GLU A 43 -2.96 14.00 13.52
CA GLU A 43 -2.74 15.16 12.66
C GLU A 43 -2.33 14.69 11.27
N VAL A 44 -3.01 15.17 10.24
CA VAL A 44 -2.72 14.84 8.84
C VAL A 44 -2.10 16.05 8.15
N PHE A 45 -0.97 15.86 7.50
CA PHE A 45 -0.23 16.90 6.78
C PHE A 45 -0.26 16.63 5.25
N PRO A 46 -1.35 16.96 4.53
CA PRO A 46 -1.52 16.60 3.12
C PRO A 46 -0.38 17.10 2.22
N THR A 47 0.08 18.32 2.45
CA THR A 47 1.21 18.89 1.69
C THR A 47 2.48 18.06 1.87
N ARG A 48 2.76 17.62 3.10
CA ARG A 48 3.92 16.78 3.37
C ARG A 48 3.78 15.38 2.79
N MET A 49 2.57 14.82 2.84
CA MET A 49 2.26 13.55 2.22
C MET A 49 2.51 13.60 0.71
N ARG A 50 2.07 14.66 0.04
CA ARG A 50 2.34 14.87 -1.39
C ARG A 50 3.84 14.96 -1.68
N GLN A 51 4.58 15.75 -0.92
CA GLN A 51 6.03 15.84 -1.07
C GLN A 51 6.72 14.49 -0.90
N ASN A 52 6.23 13.63 0.01
CA ASN A 52 6.79 12.30 0.22
C ASN A 52 6.56 11.38 -0.99
N LEU A 53 5.46 11.52 -1.73
CA LEU A 53 5.23 10.77 -2.97
C LEU A 53 6.24 11.15 -4.07
N ASP A 54 6.69 12.39 -4.06
CA ASP A 54 7.62 12.91 -5.06
C ASP A 54 9.10 12.67 -4.72
N LEU A 55 9.43 12.19 -3.49
CA LEU A 55 10.80 11.99 -3.02
C LEU A 55 11.68 11.14 -3.94
N LEU A 56 11.09 10.17 -4.61
CA LEU A 56 11.79 9.26 -5.51
C LEU A 56 11.65 9.65 -6.99
N GLY A 57 11.29 10.91 -7.30
CA GLY A 57 11.24 11.42 -8.66
C GLY A 57 10.35 10.62 -9.61
N GLY A 58 9.27 10.02 -9.09
CA GLY A 58 8.32 9.21 -9.87
C GLY A 58 8.58 7.70 -9.87
N LEU A 59 9.68 7.21 -9.32
CA LEU A 59 9.99 5.77 -9.22
C LEU A 59 8.92 4.96 -8.46
N LEU A 60 8.17 5.59 -7.57
CA LEU A 60 7.06 4.98 -6.85
C LEU A 60 6.03 4.33 -7.79
N LEU A 61 5.86 4.89 -9.00
CA LEU A 61 4.87 4.45 -9.99
C LEU A 61 5.49 3.62 -11.14
N SER A 62 6.73 3.15 -10.97
CA SER A 62 7.41 2.31 -11.97
C SER A 62 6.63 1.04 -12.31
N GLU A 63 5.91 0.45 -11.35
CA GLU A 63 5.05 -0.71 -11.60
C GLU A 63 3.93 -0.38 -12.58
N LYS A 64 3.28 0.78 -12.47
CA LYS A 64 2.21 1.20 -13.37
C LYS A 64 2.72 1.38 -14.81
N ILE A 65 3.92 1.95 -14.97
CA ILE A 65 4.62 2.02 -16.27
C ILE A 65 4.92 0.61 -16.80
N MET A 66 5.45 -0.26 -15.94
CA MET A 66 5.78 -1.65 -16.32
C MET A 66 4.53 -2.42 -16.80
N LEU A 67 3.41 -2.26 -16.13
CA LEU A 67 2.15 -2.92 -16.52
C LEU A 67 1.64 -2.41 -17.87
N ALA A 68 1.61 -1.09 -18.07
CA ALA A 68 1.17 -0.48 -19.33
C ALA A 68 2.09 -0.85 -20.52
N LEU A 69 3.41 -0.82 -20.30
CA LEU A 69 4.38 -1.26 -21.30
C LEU A 69 4.28 -2.76 -21.56
N GLY A 70 4.01 -3.55 -20.52
CA GLY A 70 3.86 -5.00 -20.59
C GLY A 70 2.73 -5.48 -21.50
N GLU A 71 1.69 -4.68 -21.67
CA GLU A 71 0.61 -4.94 -22.64
C GLU A 71 1.09 -4.83 -24.10
N LYS A 72 2.14 -4.05 -24.34
CA LYS A 72 2.69 -3.78 -25.68
C LYS A 72 3.84 -4.72 -26.05
N ILE A 73 4.78 -5.00 -25.12
CA ILE A 73 6.02 -5.73 -25.40
C ILE A 73 6.19 -7.03 -24.59
N GLY A 74 5.17 -7.39 -23.80
CA GLY A 74 5.21 -8.54 -22.90
C GLY A 74 5.79 -8.19 -21.51
N LYS A 75 5.24 -8.84 -20.48
CA LYS A 75 5.51 -8.50 -19.07
C LYS A 75 6.98 -8.62 -18.67
N GLN A 76 7.66 -9.69 -19.11
CA GLN A 76 9.06 -9.94 -18.75
C GLN A 76 9.99 -8.87 -19.35
N THR A 77 9.84 -8.56 -20.63
CA THR A 77 10.62 -7.53 -21.31
C THR A 77 10.36 -6.15 -20.73
N ALA A 78 9.09 -5.83 -20.44
CA ALA A 78 8.74 -4.55 -19.80
C ALA A 78 9.36 -4.40 -18.42
N HIS A 79 9.39 -5.48 -17.62
CA HIS A 79 10.02 -5.48 -16.31
C HIS A 79 11.53 -5.17 -16.43
N GLU A 80 12.24 -5.84 -17.33
CA GLU A 80 13.67 -5.63 -17.54
C GLU A 80 13.96 -4.19 -18.00
N VAL A 81 13.20 -3.68 -18.99
CA VAL A 81 13.36 -2.32 -19.50
C VAL A 81 13.12 -1.27 -18.43
N VAL A 82 12.01 -1.38 -17.71
CA VAL A 82 11.65 -0.40 -16.66
C VAL A 82 12.64 -0.47 -15.50
N TYR A 83 13.11 -1.66 -15.13
CA TYR A 83 14.11 -1.84 -14.09
C TYR A 83 15.43 -1.14 -14.45
N GLU A 84 15.95 -1.36 -15.67
CA GLU A 84 17.19 -0.71 -16.14
C GLU A 84 17.07 0.81 -16.15
N ILE A 85 15.93 1.34 -16.64
CA ILE A 85 15.68 2.79 -16.66
C ILE A 85 15.56 3.35 -15.24
N ALA A 86 14.90 2.64 -14.34
CA ALA A 86 14.74 3.05 -12.95
C ALA A 86 16.08 3.10 -12.22
N MET A 87 16.94 2.10 -12.41
CA MET A 87 18.30 2.07 -11.85
C MET A 87 19.15 3.19 -12.40
N SER A 88 19.15 3.39 -13.72
CA SER A 88 19.90 4.48 -14.37
C SER A 88 19.42 5.87 -13.93
N SER A 89 18.10 6.06 -13.79
CA SER A 89 17.47 7.28 -13.26
C SER A 89 17.97 7.58 -11.85
N PHE A 90 17.98 6.58 -10.98
CA PHE A 90 18.42 6.71 -9.59
C PHE A 90 19.93 7.00 -9.49
N GLU A 91 20.77 6.26 -10.22
CA GLU A 91 22.23 6.38 -10.18
C GLU A 91 22.73 7.71 -10.76
N ASN A 92 22.05 8.25 -11.78
CA ASN A 92 22.43 9.48 -12.45
C ASN A 92 21.64 10.71 -11.96
N GLU A 93 20.79 10.55 -10.96
CA GLU A 93 19.94 11.63 -10.41
C GLU A 93 19.07 12.31 -11.50
N ILE A 94 18.64 11.56 -12.50
CA ILE A 94 17.76 12.03 -13.58
C ILE A 94 16.30 11.72 -13.16
N PRO A 95 15.35 12.65 -13.32
CA PRO A 95 13.93 12.36 -13.06
C PRO A 95 13.46 11.14 -13.86
N PHE A 96 12.78 10.20 -13.22
CA PHE A 96 12.35 8.96 -13.87
C PHE A 96 11.49 9.20 -15.13
N LYS A 97 10.65 10.23 -15.11
CA LYS A 97 9.89 10.66 -16.28
C LYS A 97 10.79 10.97 -17.49
N GLU A 98 11.87 11.73 -17.26
CA GLU A 98 12.81 12.12 -18.34
C GLU A 98 13.56 10.91 -18.86
N ALA A 99 13.98 10.01 -17.96
CA ALA A 99 14.65 8.77 -18.32
C ALA A 99 13.73 7.88 -19.19
N LEU A 100 12.45 7.74 -18.83
CA LEU A 100 11.46 6.99 -19.62
C LEU A 100 11.27 7.57 -21.01
N MET A 101 11.14 8.90 -21.11
CA MET A 101 10.91 9.59 -22.38
C MET A 101 12.13 9.52 -23.32
N SER A 102 13.34 9.44 -22.76
CA SER A 102 14.59 9.36 -23.52
C SER A 102 14.87 7.96 -24.07
N ASP A 103 14.25 6.92 -23.48
CA ASP A 103 14.48 5.53 -23.90
C ASP A 103 13.54 5.14 -25.06
N GLN A 104 14.14 4.75 -26.20
CA GLN A 104 13.40 4.36 -27.39
C GLN A 104 12.53 3.11 -27.17
N ARG A 105 12.88 2.22 -26.26
CA ARG A 105 12.11 1.02 -25.93
C ARG A 105 10.78 1.37 -25.26
N VAL A 106 10.68 2.57 -24.64
CA VAL A 106 9.46 3.10 -24.03
C VAL A 106 8.76 4.05 -24.98
N SER A 107 9.47 5.05 -25.52
CA SER A 107 8.88 6.11 -26.34
C SER A 107 8.30 5.62 -27.68
N ASN A 108 8.70 4.45 -28.17
CA ASN A 108 8.08 3.79 -29.31
C ASN A 108 6.67 3.21 -29.02
N HIS A 109 6.34 3.00 -27.75
CA HIS A 109 5.13 2.30 -27.33
C HIS A 109 4.19 3.16 -26.47
N LEU A 110 4.73 4.09 -25.70
CA LEU A 110 3.98 4.99 -24.82
C LEU A 110 4.27 6.44 -25.23
N LYS A 111 3.22 7.23 -25.39
CA LYS A 111 3.34 8.66 -25.67
C LYS A 111 3.65 9.44 -24.38
N GLU A 112 4.14 10.66 -24.54
CA GLU A 112 4.44 11.54 -23.40
C GLU A 112 3.22 11.76 -22.51
N GLU A 113 2.05 11.99 -23.09
CA GLU A 113 0.81 12.22 -22.35
C GLU A 113 0.42 10.98 -21.51
N GLU A 114 0.61 9.78 -22.09
CA GLU A 114 0.34 8.52 -21.40
C GLU A 114 1.31 8.31 -20.22
N ILE A 115 2.60 8.62 -20.41
CA ILE A 115 3.60 8.54 -19.34
C ILE A 115 3.28 9.51 -18.20
N VAL A 116 2.86 10.74 -18.52
CA VAL A 116 2.46 11.74 -17.51
C VAL A 116 1.28 11.27 -16.70
N GLU A 117 0.26 10.69 -17.33
CA GLU A 117 -0.93 10.17 -16.67
C GLU A 117 -0.61 8.93 -15.83
N LEU A 118 0.24 8.04 -16.33
CA LEU A 118 0.70 6.85 -15.60
C LEU A 118 1.53 7.22 -14.37
N LEU A 119 2.26 8.33 -14.40
CA LEU A 119 3.04 8.84 -13.28
C LEU A 119 2.25 9.75 -12.33
N ASN A 120 0.94 9.87 -12.52
CA ASN A 120 0.08 10.58 -11.58
C ASN A 120 -0.35 9.67 -10.41
N PRO A 121 0.11 9.91 -9.17
CA PRO A 121 -0.24 9.07 -8.03
C PRO A 121 -1.72 9.15 -7.66
N GLU A 122 -2.42 10.25 -7.97
CA GLU A 122 -3.85 10.40 -7.70
C GLU A 122 -4.70 9.45 -8.57
N ALA A 123 -4.19 9.05 -9.73
CA ALA A 123 -4.83 8.08 -10.61
C ALA A 123 -4.48 6.62 -10.28
N TYR A 124 -3.79 6.36 -9.15
CA TYR A 124 -3.34 5.01 -8.75
C TYR A 124 -3.69 4.67 -7.29
N ILE A 125 -4.90 5.00 -6.90
CA ILE A 125 -5.42 4.76 -5.53
C ILE A 125 -6.25 3.48 -5.43
N GLY A 126 -6.47 2.77 -6.54
CA GLY A 126 -7.30 1.56 -6.58
C GLY A 126 -8.72 1.81 -6.08
N GLU A 127 -9.24 0.90 -5.27
CA GLU A 127 -10.59 0.98 -4.67
C GLU A 127 -10.60 1.68 -3.29
N SER A 128 -9.59 2.47 -2.95
CA SER A 128 -9.44 3.05 -1.60
C SER A 128 -10.64 3.92 -1.21
N GLU A 129 -11.15 4.74 -2.12
CA GLU A 129 -12.32 5.60 -1.87
C GLU A 129 -13.58 4.77 -1.66
N GLU A 130 -13.84 3.78 -2.53
CA GLU A 130 -15.01 2.90 -2.39
C GLU A 130 -15.00 2.11 -1.08
N ILE A 131 -13.83 1.67 -0.63
CA ILE A 131 -13.69 0.94 0.64
C ILE A 131 -14.05 1.85 1.81
N VAL A 132 -13.57 3.09 1.80
CA VAL A 132 -13.89 4.09 2.83
C VAL A 132 -15.38 4.37 2.85
N ASP A 133 -15.99 4.62 1.71
CA ASP A 133 -17.41 4.91 1.59
C ASP A 133 -18.28 3.75 2.10
N LYS A 134 -17.96 2.52 1.71
CA LYS A 134 -18.64 1.30 2.21
C LYS A 134 -18.54 1.15 3.74
N VAL A 135 -17.46 1.58 4.36
CA VAL A 135 -17.30 1.55 5.82
C VAL A 135 -18.14 2.64 6.49
N LEU A 136 -18.13 3.85 5.95
CA LEU A 136 -18.91 4.98 6.47
C LEU A 136 -20.42 4.73 6.39
N GLU A 137 -20.90 4.15 5.30
CA GLU A 137 -22.31 3.77 5.13
C GLU A 137 -22.80 2.76 6.19
N LYS A 138 -21.91 1.82 6.59
CA LYS A 138 -22.24 0.83 7.64
C LYS A 138 -22.15 1.37 9.07
N SER A 139 -21.52 2.52 9.24
CA SER A 139 -21.28 3.13 10.56
C SER A 139 -22.37 4.13 10.96
N ASN A 140 -23.28 4.48 10.03
CA ASN A 140 -24.47 5.30 10.22
C ASN A 140 -25.70 4.42 10.41
#